data_8967333df0cae042d56ca344e3446c3d
#
_entry.id   8967333df0cae042d56ca344e3446c3d
#
_cell.length_a   1.000
_cell.length_b   1.000
_cell.length_c   1.000
_cell.angle_alpha   90.00
_cell.angle_beta   90.00
_cell.angle_gamma   90.00
#
_symmetry.space_group_name_H-M   'P 1'
#
loop_
_entity.id
_entity.type
_entity.pdbx_description
1 polymer ?
#
loop_
_entity_poly.entity_id
_entity_poly.type
_entity_poly.pdbx_seq_one_letter_code
_entity_poly.pdbx_strand_id
1 'polypeptide(L)'
;LTKHLKWCDQTHPEEMKMQNSLSFNEPIKTPQMLFGSDNINDFGNRVKSCRMEGDSMQPTIEPCEVVAFVDCGGRALTPGIYVFTGDVFGRNCLFIKRIEPLPDGSLKIISDNHHYQTFTLNSGEQKDMRIHGRVVASLTVRHFI
;
A
#
# COMPACT_ATOMS: atom_id res chain seq x y z
N LEU A 1 -17.45 14.54 3.51
CA LEU A 1 -18.14 14.10 2.30
C LEU A 1 -17.21 14.06 1.08
N THR A 2 -16.52 15.16 0.78
CA THR A 2 -15.54 15.22 -0.33
C THR A 2 -14.43 14.19 -0.19
N LYS A 3 -13.99 13.93 1.03
CA LYS A 3 -12.97 12.96 1.35
C LYS A 3 -13.39 11.53 1.00
N HIS A 4 -14.60 11.15 1.39
CA HIS A 4 -15.14 9.83 1.06
C HIS A 4 -15.28 9.64 -0.46
N LEU A 5 -15.69 10.68 -1.17
CA LEU A 5 -15.78 10.65 -2.63
C LEU A 5 -14.43 10.44 -3.28
N LYS A 6 -13.37 11.12 -2.80
CA LYS A 6 -12.02 10.94 -3.32
C LYS A 6 -11.55 9.50 -3.21
N TRP A 7 -11.70 8.89 -2.04
CA TRP A 7 -11.31 7.50 -1.80
C TRP A 7 -12.15 6.53 -2.62
N CYS A 8 -13.45 6.74 -2.66
CA CYS A 8 -14.38 5.88 -3.38
C CYS A 8 -14.09 5.87 -4.89
N ASP A 9 -13.80 7.04 -5.47
CA ASP A 9 -13.52 7.16 -6.89
C ASP A 9 -12.19 6.51 -7.29
N GLN A 10 -11.29 6.32 -6.33
CA GLN A 10 -9.97 5.76 -6.57
C GLN A 10 -9.86 4.28 -6.28
N THR A 11 -10.82 3.70 -5.59
CA THR A 11 -10.75 2.31 -5.14
C THR A 11 -11.51 1.39 -6.08
N HIS A 12 -10.80 0.44 -6.65
CA HIS A 12 -11.42 -0.63 -7.44
C HIS A 12 -12.11 -1.63 -6.50
N PRO A 13 -13.28 -2.22 -6.89
CA PRO A 13 -13.97 -3.20 -6.04
C PRO A 13 -13.12 -4.38 -5.62
N GLU A 14 -12.21 -4.82 -6.47
CA GLU A 14 -11.30 -5.93 -6.17
C GLU A 14 -10.28 -5.55 -5.11
N GLU A 15 -9.75 -4.32 -5.14
CA GLU A 15 -8.88 -3.81 -4.09
C GLU A 15 -9.60 -3.78 -2.75
N MET A 16 -10.85 -3.34 -2.74
CA MET A 16 -11.66 -3.31 -1.51
C MET A 16 -11.84 -4.70 -0.91
N LYS A 17 -12.05 -5.71 -1.73
CA LYS A 17 -12.16 -7.10 -1.26
C LYS A 17 -10.86 -7.58 -0.63
N MET A 18 -9.74 -7.30 -1.26
CA MET A 18 -8.44 -7.66 -0.76
C MET A 18 -8.15 -6.98 0.58
N GLN A 19 -8.43 -5.70 0.66
CA GLN A 19 -8.17 -4.89 1.85
C GLN A 19 -8.91 -5.42 3.07
N ASN A 20 -10.10 -5.96 2.88
CA ASN A 20 -10.88 -6.55 3.97
C ASN A 20 -10.33 -7.89 4.45
N SER A 21 -9.51 -8.56 3.68
CA SER A 21 -8.94 -9.86 4.03
C SER A 21 -7.56 -9.78 4.67
N LEU A 22 -6.91 -8.61 4.63
CA LEU A 22 -5.57 -8.44 5.14
C LEU A 22 -5.58 -7.98 6.60
N SER A 23 -4.73 -8.62 7.41
CA SER A 23 -4.50 -8.23 8.79
C SER A 23 -3.06 -7.74 8.95
N PHE A 24 -2.90 -6.53 9.48
CA PHE A 24 -1.58 -5.97 9.79
C PHE A 24 -1.09 -6.33 11.19
N ASN A 25 -1.93 -6.97 12.00
CA ASN A 25 -1.61 -7.26 13.39
C ASN A 25 -0.85 -8.58 13.59
N GLU A 26 -0.80 -9.40 12.57
CA GLU A 26 -0.07 -10.66 12.65
C GLU A 26 1.38 -10.46 12.21
N PRO A 27 2.34 -10.92 13.02
CA PRO A 27 3.72 -10.92 12.58
C PRO A 27 3.85 -11.84 11.37
N ILE A 28 4.25 -11.25 10.26
CA ILE A 28 4.45 -12.02 9.03
C ILE A 28 5.72 -12.84 9.20
N LYS A 29 5.56 -14.15 9.38
CA LYS A 29 6.67 -15.08 9.38
C LYS A 29 7.26 -15.31 7.98
N THR A 30 6.69 -14.63 7.03
CA THR A 30 6.92 -14.82 5.61
C THR A 30 8.14 -14.15 5.00
N PRO A 31 8.80 -13.11 5.54
CA PRO A 31 9.99 -12.58 4.87
C PRO A 31 11.05 -13.63 4.61
N GLN A 32 11.28 -14.52 5.58
CA GLN A 32 12.23 -15.62 5.42
C GLN A 32 11.76 -16.62 4.37
N MET A 33 10.47 -16.90 4.33
CA MET A 33 9.90 -17.83 3.34
C MET A 33 9.86 -17.23 1.94
N LEU A 34 9.60 -15.93 1.82
CA LEU A 34 9.51 -15.25 0.52
C LEU A 34 10.89 -15.11 -0.14
N PHE A 35 11.91 -14.85 0.64
CA PHE A 35 13.24 -14.58 0.12
C PHE A 35 14.18 -15.79 0.19
N GLY A 36 13.79 -16.84 0.91
CA GLY A 36 14.46 -18.15 0.87
C GLY A 36 15.91 -18.15 1.33
N SER A 37 16.34 -17.21 2.15
CA SER A 37 17.73 -17.06 2.53
C SER A 37 17.85 -16.63 3.98
N ASP A 38 18.75 -17.27 4.70
CA ASP A 38 19.05 -16.93 6.10
C ASP A 38 19.69 -15.55 6.25
N ASN A 39 20.19 -14.97 5.16
CA ASN A 39 20.77 -13.62 5.16
C ASN A 39 19.74 -12.49 5.25
N ILE A 40 18.46 -12.82 5.20
CA ILE A 40 17.36 -11.86 5.36
C ILE A 40 17.12 -11.52 6.83
N ASN A 41 17.85 -12.12 7.74
CA ASN A 41 17.78 -11.79 9.16
C ASN A 41 18.04 -10.29 9.42
N ASP A 42 18.76 -9.61 8.55
CA ASP A 42 18.97 -8.16 8.64
C ASP A 42 17.72 -7.35 8.34
N PHE A 43 16.78 -7.92 7.59
CA PHE A 43 15.47 -7.32 7.36
C PHE A 43 14.42 -7.85 8.33
N GLY A 44 14.68 -8.93 8.98
CA GLY A 44 13.93 -9.71 9.92
C GLY A 44 12.62 -9.14 10.42
N ASN A 45 12.62 -8.50 11.55
CA ASN A 45 11.41 -7.97 12.20
C ASN A 45 10.89 -6.67 11.59
N ARG A 46 11.61 -6.07 10.64
CA ARG A 46 11.25 -4.79 10.04
C ARG A 46 10.46 -4.91 8.75
N VAL A 47 10.54 -6.06 8.09
CA VAL A 47 9.88 -6.26 6.79
C VAL A 47 8.55 -6.93 7.01
N LYS A 48 7.51 -6.29 6.47
CA LYS A 48 6.17 -6.84 6.41
C LYS A 48 5.78 -7.05 4.96
N SER A 49 4.75 -7.83 4.72
CA SER A 49 4.27 -8.04 3.36
C SER A 49 2.75 -8.04 3.30
N CYS A 50 2.25 -7.74 2.12
CA CYS A 50 0.85 -7.88 1.77
C CYS A 50 0.74 -8.21 0.27
N ARG A 51 -0.42 -8.67 -0.15
CA ARG A 51 -0.65 -9.03 -1.56
C ARG A 51 -1.37 -7.90 -2.27
N MET A 52 -0.96 -7.63 -3.51
CA MET A 52 -1.67 -6.75 -4.43
C MET A 52 -2.71 -7.56 -5.20
N GLU A 53 -3.99 -7.21 -5.07
CA GLU A 53 -5.05 -7.88 -5.84
C GLU A 53 -5.58 -7.02 -6.98
N GLY A 54 -5.71 -5.73 -6.75
CA GLY A 54 -6.18 -4.81 -7.79
C GLY A 54 -5.10 -4.51 -8.82
N ASP A 55 -5.48 -3.80 -9.86
CA ASP A 55 -4.61 -3.46 -10.99
C ASP A 55 -4.18 -1.99 -11.01
N SER A 56 -4.42 -1.26 -9.94
CA SER A 56 -4.18 0.19 -9.88
C SER A 56 -2.70 0.59 -10.00
N MET A 57 -1.80 -0.33 -9.72
CA MET A 57 -0.36 -0.08 -9.78
C MET A 57 0.34 -0.74 -10.98
N GLN A 58 -0.43 -1.28 -11.93
CA GLN A 58 0.15 -1.76 -13.18
C GLN A 58 0.78 -0.62 -13.97
N PRO A 59 1.90 -0.85 -14.67
CA PRO A 59 2.65 -2.10 -14.77
C PRO A 59 3.68 -2.32 -13.68
N THR A 60 3.81 -1.40 -12.74
CA THR A 60 4.86 -1.42 -11.71
C THR A 60 4.67 -2.59 -10.74
N ILE A 61 3.44 -2.81 -10.29
CA ILE A 61 3.05 -3.93 -9.44
C ILE A 61 1.85 -4.60 -10.08
N GLU A 62 2.00 -5.86 -10.42
CA GLU A 62 0.91 -6.63 -11.02
C GLU A 62 -0.03 -7.18 -9.95
N PRO A 63 -1.30 -7.44 -10.31
CA PRO A 63 -2.21 -8.15 -9.40
C PRO A 63 -1.60 -9.46 -8.92
N CYS A 64 -1.87 -9.82 -7.67
CA CYS A 64 -1.38 -11.03 -7.01
C CYS A 64 0.10 -11.03 -6.65
N GLU A 65 0.86 -10.00 -6.98
CA GLU A 65 2.23 -9.88 -6.47
C GLU A 65 2.23 -9.67 -4.96
N VAL A 66 3.25 -10.18 -4.31
CA VAL A 66 3.50 -9.92 -2.89
C VAL A 66 4.39 -8.70 -2.77
N VAL A 67 3.95 -7.73 -2.00
CA VAL A 67 4.64 -6.46 -1.80
C VAL A 67 5.29 -6.49 -0.42
N ALA A 68 6.59 -6.25 -0.38
CA ALA A 68 7.34 -6.12 0.88
C ALA A 68 7.53 -4.64 1.21
N PHE A 69 7.30 -4.29 2.47
CA PHE A 69 7.43 -2.92 2.92
C PHE A 69 8.07 -2.83 4.31
N VAL A 70 8.69 -1.68 4.59
CA VAL A 70 9.34 -1.40 5.87
C VAL A 70 8.69 -0.20 6.53
N ASP A 71 8.70 -0.19 7.86
CA ASP A 71 8.19 0.95 8.62
C ASP A 71 8.94 2.23 8.25
N CYS A 72 8.21 3.30 8.05
CA CYS A 72 8.73 4.62 7.70
C CYS A 72 8.34 5.68 8.73
N GLY A 73 8.00 5.28 9.95
CA GLY A 73 7.58 6.20 11.00
C GLY A 73 6.19 6.80 10.79
N GLY A 74 5.37 6.16 9.97
CA GLY A 74 4.01 6.62 9.69
C GLY A 74 3.94 7.86 8.78
N ARG A 75 5.03 8.22 8.11
CA ARG A 75 5.11 9.44 7.28
C ARG A 75 5.74 9.16 5.93
N ALA A 76 5.16 9.74 4.89
CA ALA A 76 5.75 9.73 3.55
C ALA A 76 6.56 11.02 3.36
N LEU A 77 7.85 10.96 3.68
CA LEU A 77 8.74 12.12 3.61
C LEU A 77 9.40 12.26 2.23
N THR A 78 9.45 11.20 1.47
CA THR A 78 10.07 11.18 0.14
C THR A 78 9.15 10.49 -0.84
N PRO A 79 9.25 10.81 -2.14
CA PRO A 79 8.48 10.09 -3.15
C PRO A 79 8.77 8.60 -3.13
N GLY A 80 7.74 7.78 -3.26
CA GLY A 80 7.88 6.33 -3.27
C GLY A 80 6.52 5.65 -3.28
N ILE A 81 6.54 4.33 -3.23
CA ILE A 81 5.33 3.51 -3.12
C ILE A 81 5.14 3.17 -1.65
N TYR A 82 3.91 3.31 -1.17
CA TYR A 82 3.58 3.14 0.24
C TYR A 82 2.37 2.24 0.41
N VAL A 83 2.38 1.53 1.53
CA VAL A 83 1.21 0.79 2.01
C VAL A 83 0.57 1.62 3.10
N PHE A 84 -0.69 1.93 2.94
CA PHE A 84 -1.42 2.75 3.90
C PHE A 84 -2.89 2.35 3.95
N THR A 85 -3.56 2.71 5.04
CA THR A 85 -4.99 2.55 5.18
C THR A 85 -5.67 3.91 5.18
N GLY A 86 -6.89 3.92 4.68
CA GLY A 86 -7.75 5.09 4.68
C GLY A 86 -9.20 4.67 4.90
N ASP A 87 -10.01 5.61 5.34
CA ASP A 87 -11.43 5.35 5.58
C ASP A 87 -12.22 5.52 4.28
N VAL A 88 -12.97 4.48 3.93
CA VAL A 88 -13.90 4.48 2.79
C VAL A 88 -15.25 4.05 3.31
N PHE A 89 -16.19 4.99 3.38
CA PHE A 89 -17.55 4.73 3.89
C PHE A 89 -17.58 4.02 5.25
N GLY A 90 -16.74 4.50 6.19
CA GLY A 90 -16.66 3.91 7.52
C GLY A 90 -15.86 2.61 7.60
N ARG A 91 -15.22 2.21 6.53
CA ARG A 91 -14.35 1.03 6.48
C ARG A 91 -12.90 1.44 6.31
N ASN A 92 -12.06 0.85 7.11
CA ASN A 92 -10.63 1.05 7.00
C ASN A 92 -10.09 0.15 5.88
N CYS A 93 -9.76 0.76 4.75
CA CYS A 93 -9.31 0.05 3.56
C CYS A 93 -7.81 0.21 3.35
N LEU A 94 -7.18 -0.85 2.85
CA LEU A 94 -5.76 -0.88 2.55
C LEU A 94 -5.51 -0.41 1.11
N PHE A 95 -4.49 0.41 0.95
CA PHE A 95 -4.07 0.92 -0.34
C PHE A 95 -2.57 0.72 -0.53
N ILE A 96 -2.18 0.44 -1.77
CA ILE A 96 -0.80 0.47 -2.24
C ILE A 96 -0.78 1.47 -3.39
N LYS A 97 -0.15 2.61 -3.17
CA LYS A 97 -0.10 3.71 -4.15
C LYS A 97 1.25 4.40 -4.10
N ARG A 98 1.55 5.11 -5.15
CA ARG A 98 2.68 6.03 -5.16
C ARG A 98 2.28 7.31 -4.44
N ILE A 99 3.13 7.80 -3.56
CA ILE A 99 2.90 9.04 -2.81
C ILE A 99 4.05 10.00 -3.10
N GLU A 100 3.71 11.22 -3.47
CA GLU A 100 4.65 12.33 -3.57
C GLU A 100 4.28 13.39 -2.53
N PRO A 101 5.12 13.63 -1.52
CA PRO A 101 4.89 14.73 -0.61
C PRO A 101 5.12 16.07 -1.31
N LEU A 102 4.22 17.03 -1.05
CA LEU A 102 4.28 18.36 -1.62
C LEU A 102 4.80 19.37 -0.58
N PRO A 103 5.37 20.52 -1.01
CA PRO A 103 5.96 21.48 -0.08
C PRO A 103 4.99 22.07 0.94
N ASP A 104 3.69 22.10 0.63
CA ASP A 104 2.65 22.63 1.52
C ASP A 104 2.14 21.61 2.56
N GLY A 105 2.75 20.42 2.62
CA GLY A 105 2.32 19.34 3.49
C GLY A 105 1.26 18.43 2.92
N SER A 106 0.77 18.71 1.70
CA SER A 106 -0.16 17.83 1.00
C SER A 106 0.55 16.57 0.49
N LEU A 107 -0.22 15.53 0.26
CA LEU A 107 0.28 14.28 -0.35
C LEU A 107 -0.45 14.06 -1.67
N LYS A 108 0.32 13.91 -2.72
CA LYS A 108 -0.20 13.52 -4.04
C LYS A 108 -0.24 12.00 -4.10
N ILE A 109 -1.41 11.44 -4.31
CA ILE A 109 -1.66 10.00 -4.34
C ILE A 109 -1.82 9.57 -5.79
N ILE A 110 -0.96 8.70 -6.25
CA ILE A 110 -0.85 8.32 -7.66
C ILE A 110 -1.02 6.82 -7.81
N SER A 111 -1.91 6.43 -8.71
CA SER A 111 -1.96 5.07 -9.23
C SER A 111 -1.10 5.02 -10.50
N ASP A 112 -0.16 4.06 -10.57
CA ASP A 112 0.70 3.95 -11.76
C ASP A 112 -0.09 3.55 -13.00
N ASN A 113 -1.22 2.88 -12.81
CA ASN A 113 -2.15 2.59 -13.90
C ASN A 113 -2.95 3.84 -14.26
N HIS A 114 -2.84 4.27 -15.52
CA HIS A 114 -3.46 5.50 -16.01
C HIS A 114 -4.99 5.50 -16.03
N HIS A 115 -5.62 4.35 -15.84
CA HIS A 115 -7.07 4.27 -15.72
C HIS A 115 -7.60 4.83 -14.41
N TYR A 116 -6.72 5.05 -13.43
CA TYR A 116 -7.06 5.60 -12.12
C TYR A 116 -6.61 7.04 -12.05
N GLN A 117 -7.44 7.88 -11.43
CA GLN A 117 -7.12 9.29 -11.27
C GLN A 117 -6.12 9.53 -10.15
N THR A 118 -5.23 10.50 -10.36
CA THR A 118 -4.38 11.05 -9.32
C THR A 118 -5.17 12.07 -8.52
N PHE A 119 -4.97 12.09 -7.20
CA PHE A 119 -5.59 13.07 -6.34
C PHE A 119 -4.64 13.53 -5.25
N THR A 120 -4.97 14.65 -4.61
CA THR A 120 -4.16 15.25 -3.56
C THR A 120 -4.95 15.31 -2.27
N LEU A 121 -4.31 14.93 -1.17
CA LEU A 121 -4.87 15.04 0.17
C LEU A 121 -4.14 16.15 0.92
N ASN A 122 -4.88 17.15 1.38
CA ASN A 122 -4.31 18.17 2.26
C ASN A 122 -4.13 17.63 3.69
N SER A 123 -3.49 18.41 4.56
CA SER A 123 -3.19 17.98 5.93
C SER A 123 -4.43 17.54 6.71
N GLY A 124 -5.55 18.22 6.51
CA GLY A 124 -6.81 17.88 7.17
C GLY A 124 -7.41 16.57 6.67
N GLU A 125 -7.29 16.31 5.38
CA GLU A 125 -7.79 15.09 4.76
C GLU A 125 -6.96 13.86 5.11
N GLN A 126 -5.74 14.04 5.60
CA GLN A 126 -4.84 12.94 5.99
C GLN A 126 -5.14 12.37 7.38
N LYS A 127 -6.09 12.93 8.12
CA LYS A 127 -6.36 12.53 9.52
C LYS A 127 -6.72 11.05 9.70
N ASP A 128 -7.46 10.50 8.76
CA ASP A 128 -7.88 9.09 8.82
C ASP A 128 -6.97 8.17 8.01
N MET A 129 -5.89 8.72 7.49
CA MET A 129 -4.88 7.97 6.76
C MET A 129 -3.79 7.50 7.72
N ARG A 130 -3.44 6.23 7.61
CA ARG A 130 -2.33 5.67 8.36
C ARG A 130 -1.35 5.00 7.40
N ILE A 131 -0.13 5.49 7.36
CA ILE A 131 0.93 4.92 6.53
C ILE A 131 1.61 3.82 7.31
N HIS A 132 1.57 2.60 6.79
CA HIS A 132 2.15 1.41 7.44
C HIS A 132 3.62 1.23 7.07
N GLY A 133 4.00 1.61 5.86
CA GLY A 133 5.38 1.49 5.46
C GLY A 133 5.62 1.83 4.01
N ARG A 134 6.90 1.92 3.68
CA ARG A 134 7.38 2.16 2.32
C ARG A 134 7.68 0.83 1.65
N VAL A 135 7.21 0.66 0.44
CA VAL A 135 7.46 -0.53 -0.36
C VAL A 135 8.93 -0.56 -0.78
N VAL A 136 9.57 -1.68 -0.55
CA VAL A 136 10.99 -1.90 -0.90
C VAL A 136 11.18 -2.99 -1.95
N ALA A 137 10.20 -3.87 -2.13
CA ALA A 137 10.29 -4.95 -3.11
C ALA A 137 8.91 -5.49 -3.45
N SER A 138 8.81 -6.15 -4.58
CA SER A 138 7.65 -6.98 -4.91
C SER A 138 8.13 -8.30 -5.51
N LEU A 139 7.29 -9.34 -5.37
CA LEU A 139 7.59 -10.69 -5.82
C LEU A 139 6.39 -11.26 -6.55
N THR A 140 6.66 -11.88 -7.69
CA THR A 140 5.65 -12.68 -8.39
C THR A 140 5.59 -14.06 -7.77
N VAL A 141 4.40 -14.48 -7.33
CA VAL A 141 4.19 -15.81 -6.76
C VAL A 141 3.53 -16.70 -7.80
N ARG A 142 4.16 -17.82 -8.12
CA ARG A 142 3.58 -18.85 -8.98
C ARG A 142 2.97 -19.93 -8.10
N HIS A 143 1.74 -20.28 -8.40
CA HIS A 143 1.05 -21.39 -7.76
C HIS A 143 1.16 -22.63 -8.63
N PHE A 144 1.66 -23.68 -8.06
CA PHE A 144 1.74 -25.00 -8.71
C PHE A 144 0.73 -25.91 -8.00
N ILE A 145 -0.26 -26.36 -8.76
CA ILE A 145 -1.31 -27.25 -8.25
C ILE A 145 -0.98 -28.69 -8.62
#